data_3948c67b2455b3a479225b9ec705755d
#
_entry.id   3948c67b2455b3a479225b9ec705755d
#
_cell.length_a   1.000
_cell.length_b   1.000
_cell.length_c   1.000
_cell.angle_alpha   90.00
_cell.angle_beta   90.00
_cell.angle_gamma   90.00
#
_symmetry.space_group_name_H-M   'P 1'
#
loop_
_entity.id
_entity.type
_entity.pdbx_description
1 polymer ?
#
loop_
_entity_poly.entity_id
_entity_poly.type
_entity_poly.pdbx_seq_one_letter_code
_entity_poly.pdbx_strand_id
1 'polypeptide(L)'
;DTEEKTTFRDHEEDSFSQYYSAETPKNKDKNPRAVPLRGAMLSHEEMEVMEISIPVKKILAKAREYGTSITAYLSAVLICSIHEEIPRIRQKRPITLMVPVNLRNFFPSESMANFFGWIEVGYTFTEQTTFRDVLEAVKKQFETELVKEKIAMNVNGYVRLEKNPLIRAVPLEVKKYFLMVGAAWGSRRITTVYSNIGVVRFAEEYNQYIQRFGFFTCTEALQLCSCSYGDELLLGFTSKIPGESIQRNFMRYLEEDEIPFTVERNDFPGCREEQKKEGKRAYQTFSFLCLAAAVLCGMINYMTSETLNWFWFAAAGSFCAWLVVSVGYTKRRNILKNAMWQLILITALAVLWDHFTGWRPLEQWRF
;
A
#
# COMPACT_ATOMS: atom_id res chain seq x y z
N ASP A 1 25.30 -27.39 -31.32
CA ASP A 1 24.34 -26.26 -31.23
C ASP A 1 22.94 -26.81 -31.60
N THR A 2 22.32 -27.46 -30.67
CA THR A 2 20.91 -27.80 -30.75
C THR A 2 20.16 -26.66 -30.08
N GLU A 3 19.64 -25.72 -30.86
CA GLU A 3 18.51 -24.90 -30.46
C GLU A 3 17.35 -25.88 -30.20
N GLU A 4 17.14 -26.29 -28.94
CA GLU A 4 15.91 -26.91 -28.53
C GLU A 4 14.80 -25.90 -28.79
N LYS A 5 14.02 -26.16 -29.83
CA LYS A 5 12.83 -25.34 -30.12
C LYS A 5 11.87 -25.51 -28.96
N THR A 6 11.86 -24.55 -28.05
CA THR A 6 10.84 -24.43 -27.02
C THR A 6 9.46 -24.48 -27.67
N THR A 7 8.62 -25.38 -27.21
CA THR A 7 7.28 -25.52 -27.77
C THR A 7 6.37 -24.44 -27.15
N PHE A 8 5.28 -24.11 -27.82
CA PHE A 8 4.28 -23.15 -27.27
C PHE A 8 3.76 -23.58 -25.90
N ARG A 9 3.73 -24.88 -25.60
CA ARG A 9 3.35 -25.43 -24.29
C ARG A 9 4.35 -25.09 -23.18
N ASP A 10 5.64 -25.05 -23.48
CA ASP A 10 6.70 -24.76 -22.52
C ASP A 10 6.58 -23.30 -22.03
N HIS A 11 6.05 -22.39 -22.87
CA HIS A 11 5.81 -21.00 -22.52
C HIS A 11 4.57 -20.78 -21.61
N GLU A 12 3.60 -21.70 -21.63
CA GLU A 12 2.37 -21.62 -20.83
C GLU A 12 2.43 -22.45 -19.55
N GLU A 13 3.50 -23.26 -19.35
CA GLU A 13 3.60 -24.14 -18.19
C GLU A 13 3.70 -23.37 -16.87
N ASP A 14 2.99 -23.87 -15.84
CA ASP A 14 3.09 -23.33 -14.48
C ASP A 14 4.35 -23.82 -13.77
N SER A 15 5.38 -22.99 -13.79
CA SER A 15 6.67 -23.28 -13.16
C SER A 15 6.60 -23.51 -11.65
N PHE A 16 5.59 -22.95 -10.95
CA PHE A 16 5.41 -23.21 -9.52
C PHE A 16 5.07 -24.67 -9.24
N SER A 17 4.20 -25.25 -10.06
CA SER A 17 3.82 -26.65 -9.93
C SER A 17 4.95 -27.60 -10.26
N GLN A 18 5.85 -27.25 -11.20
CA GLN A 18 7.00 -28.03 -11.62
C GLN A 18 8.02 -28.23 -10.48
N TYR A 19 8.27 -27.18 -9.69
CA TYR A 19 9.24 -27.19 -8.60
C TYR A 19 8.64 -27.51 -7.23
N TYR A 20 7.39 -27.91 -7.18
CA TYR A 20 6.73 -28.29 -5.93
C TYR A 20 7.24 -29.63 -5.40
N SER A 21 7.62 -29.64 -4.12
CA SER A 21 7.89 -30.86 -3.36
C SER A 21 7.08 -30.90 -2.06
N ALA A 22 6.36 -32.00 -1.85
CA ALA A 22 5.58 -32.19 -0.62
C ALA A 22 6.47 -32.37 0.62
N GLU A 23 7.71 -32.81 0.43
CA GLU A 23 8.69 -33.06 1.50
C GLU A 23 9.34 -31.78 2.03
N THR A 24 9.25 -30.67 1.28
CA THR A 24 9.86 -29.41 1.69
C THR A 24 9.24 -28.92 3.01
N PRO A 25 10.06 -28.59 4.02
CA PRO A 25 9.57 -28.09 5.30
C PRO A 25 8.71 -26.83 5.14
N LYS A 26 7.79 -26.59 6.07
CA LYS A 26 7.05 -25.33 6.11
C LYS A 26 7.93 -24.24 6.69
N ASN A 27 7.91 -23.07 6.04
CA ASN A 27 8.51 -21.89 6.68
C ASN A 27 7.70 -21.54 7.94
N LYS A 28 8.38 -21.51 9.09
CA LYS A 28 7.79 -21.19 10.41
C LYS A 28 8.10 -19.77 10.86
N ASP A 29 8.82 -18.99 10.05
CA ASP A 29 9.23 -17.64 10.41
C ASP A 29 8.00 -16.75 10.56
N LYS A 30 7.82 -16.25 11.77
CA LYS A 30 6.75 -15.30 12.12
C LYS A 30 7.37 -13.90 12.18
N ASN A 31 7.39 -13.20 11.06
CA ASN A 31 7.83 -11.82 11.09
C ASN A 31 6.81 -10.93 11.85
N PRO A 32 7.28 -10.02 12.69
CA PRO A 32 6.42 -9.11 13.43
C PRO A 32 5.66 -8.17 12.49
N ARG A 33 4.65 -7.50 13.03
CA ARG A 33 3.93 -6.47 12.27
C ARG A 33 4.82 -5.28 12.02
N ALA A 34 4.94 -4.89 10.76
CA ALA A 34 5.70 -3.72 10.34
C ALA A 34 4.97 -2.40 10.66
N VAL A 35 5.69 -1.30 10.55
CA VAL A 35 5.13 0.05 10.59
C VAL A 35 4.37 0.29 9.29
N PRO A 36 3.06 0.59 9.32
CA PRO A 36 2.34 0.96 8.11
C PRO A 36 2.60 2.44 7.76
N LEU A 37 2.87 2.72 6.50
CA LEU A 37 2.80 4.09 5.97
C LEU A 37 1.34 4.53 5.97
N ARG A 38 1.06 5.69 6.58
CA ARG A 38 -0.29 6.22 6.72
C ARG A 38 -0.29 7.71 6.40
N GLY A 39 -1.21 8.12 5.56
CA GLY A 39 -1.43 9.51 5.18
C GLY A 39 -2.84 9.70 4.62
N ALA A 40 -3.17 10.93 4.27
CA ALA A 40 -4.29 11.16 3.36
C ALA A 40 -3.89 10.54 2.01
N MET A 41 -4.78 9.77 1.40
CA MET A 41 -4.52 9.18 0.09
C MET A 41 -4.91 10.16 -1.01
N LEU A 42 -4.19 10.14 -2.10
CA LEU A 42 -4.60 10.75 -3.36
C LEU A 42 -5.84 10.04 -3.91
N SER A 43 -6.54 10.64 -4.86
CA SER A 43 -7.68 9.98 -5.51
C SER A 43 -7.23 8.69 -6.22
N HIS A 44 -8.18 7.84 -6.59
CA HIS A 44 -7.86 6.55 -7.21
C HIS A 44 -7.08 6.72 -8.54
N GLU A 45 -7.32 7.82 -9.25
CA GLU A 45 -6.73 8.13 -10.55
C GLU A 45 -5.42 8.91 -10.45
N GLU A 46 -5.04 9.37 -9.26
CA GLU A 46 -3.84 10.18 -9.05
C GLU A 46 -2.70 9.38 -8.41
N MET A 47 -1.49 9.68 -8.84
CA MET A 47 -0.26 9.11 -8.29
C MET A 47 0.88 10.12 -8.43
N GLU A 48 1.65 10.32 -7.38
CA GLU A 48 2.92 11.01 -7.47
C GLU A 48 3.98 10.06 -8.00
N VAL A 49 4.70 10.51 -9.03
CA VAL A 49 5.85 9.83 -9.60
C VAL A 49 7.07 10.73 -9.50
N MET A 50 8.16 10.19 -9.00
CA MET A 50 9.46 10.85 -8.97
C MET A 50 10.48 9.87 -9.54
N GLU A 51 11.21 10.32 -10.54
CA GLU A 51 12.33 9.60 -11.13
C GLU A 51 13.64 10.20 -10.65
N ILE A 52 14.55 9.34 -10.19
CA ILE A 52 15.91 9.72 -9.81
C ILE A 52 16.86 8.92 -10.70
N SER A 53 17.64 9.62 -11.51
CA SER A 53 18.65 9.01 -12.39
C SER A 53 20.02 9.15 -11.76
N ILE A 54 20.75 8.03 -11.71
CA ILE A 54 22.07 7.90 -11.07
C ILE A 54 23.02 7.21 -12.03
N PRO A 55 24.26 7.70 -12.22
CA PRO A 55 25.30 6.96 -12.96
C PRO A 55 25.61 5.63 -12.26
N VAL A 56 25.40 4.50 -12.98
CA VAL A 56 25.58 3.13 -12.42
C VAL A 56 26.96 2.95 -11.80
N LYS A 57 28.01 3.45 -12.44
CA LYS A 57 29.40 3.32 -11.94
C LYS A 57 29.59 3.96 -10.58
N LYS A 58 28.93 5.10 -10.31
CA LYS A 58 29.06 5.83 -9.04
C LYS A 58 28.40 5.08 -7.88
N ILE A 59 27.13 4.68 -8.08
CA ILE A 59 26.42 3.94 -7.02
C ILE A 59 27.01 2.54 -6.81
N LEU A 60 27.52 1.88 -7.86
CA LEU A 60 28.19 0.60 -7.74
C LEU A 60 29.49 0.71 -6.95
N ALA A 61 30.29 1.77 -7.20
CA ALA A 61 31.50 2.02 -6.43
C ALA A 61 31.19 2.23 -4.94
N LYS A 62 30.16 3.02 -4.62
CA LYS A 62 29.73 3.27 -3.25
C LYS A 62 29.20 1.99 -2.56
N ALA A 63 28.38 1.21 -3.23
CA ALA A 63 27.88 -0.07 -2.70
C ALA A 63 29.04 -1.04 -2.43
N ARG A 64 30.08 -1.07 -3.28
CA ARG A 64 31.29 -1.88 -3.08
C ARG A 64 32.14 -1.37 -1.92
N GLU A 65 32.25 -0.06 -1.73
CA GLU A 65 32.91 0.54 -0.56
C GLU A 65 32.29 0.05 0.76
N TYR A 66 30.96 -0.05 0.80
CA TYR A 66 30.22 -0.63 1.91
C TYR A 66 30.22 -2.18 1.91
N GLY A 67 30.86 -2.82 0.95
CA GLY A 67 30.91 -4.29 0.84
C GLY A 67 29.55 -4.94 0.59
N THR A 68 28.65 -4.28 -0.14
CA THR A 68 27.28 -4.74 -0.36
C THR A 68 26.84 -4.61 -1.81
N SER A 69 25.64 -5.10 -2.13
CA SER A 69 24.99 -4.92 -3.45
C SER A 69 24.24 -3.59 -3.52
N ILE A 70 24.03 -3.06 -4.73
CA ILE A 70 23.19 -1.86 -4.94
C ILE A 70 21.80 -2.04 -4.32
N THR A 71 21.19 -3.22 -4.47
CA THR A 71 19.86 -3.50 -3.91
C THR A 71 19.84 -3.43 -2.39
N ALA A 72 20.83 -4.00 -1.73
CA ALA A 72 20.91 -3.96 -0.27
C ALA A 72 21.24 -2.54 0.24
N TYR A 73 22.12 -1.81 -0.46
CA TYR A 73 22.41 -0.41 -0.14
C TYR A 73 21.16 0.47 -0.24
N LEU A 74 20.45 0.44 -1.39
CA LEU A 74 19.23 1.22 -1.58
C LEU A 74 18.09 0.79 -0.64
N SER A 75 18.03 -0.49 -0.27
CA SER A 75 17.09 -0.96 0.77
C SER A 75 17.38 -0.32 2.12
N ALA A 76 18.65 -0.24 2.54
CA ALA A 76 19.04 0.39 3.79
C ALA A 76 18.74 1.89 3.77
N VAL A 77 19.07 2.60 2.68
CA VAL A 77 18.74 4.01 2.49
C VAL A 77 17.23 4.23 2.60
N LEU A 78 16.41 3.41 1.93
CA LEU A 78 14.96 3.52 1.98
C LEU A 78 14.40 3.28 3.39
N ILE A 79 14.91 2.28 4.10
CA ILE A 79 14.51 1.98 5.49
C ILE A 79 14.82 3.16 6.41
N CYS A 80 16.01 3.76 6.31
CA CYS A 80 16.42 4.93 7.09
C CYS A 80 15.56 6.16 6.73
N SER A 81 15.32 6.39 5.45
CA SER A 81 14.50 7.52 4.96
C SER A 81 13.06 7.45 5.46
N ILE A 82 12.50 6.25 5.54
CA ILE A 82 11.17 6.01 6.10
C ILE A 82 11.19 6.22 7.61
N HIS A 83 12.24 5.78 8.31
CA HIS A 83 12.36 5.90 9.76
C HIS A 83 12.25 7.35 10.23
N GLU A 84 12.86 8.28 9.53
CA GLU A 84 12.86 9.70 9.87
C GLU A 84 11.46 10.33 9.81
N GLU A 85 10.56 9.80 8.97
CA GLU A 85 9.19 10.28 8.85
C GLU A 85 8.21 9.61 9.82
N ILE A 86 8.64 8.54 10.51
CA ILE A 86 7.75 7.82 11.41
C ILE A 86 7.72 8.49 12.79
N PRO A 87 6.53 8.84 13.32
CA PRO A 87 6.41 9.36 14.67
C PRO A 87 7.02 8.41 15.72
N ARG A 88 7.74 8.95 16.70
CA ARG A 88 8.46 8.19 17.76
C ARG A 88 7.62 7.08 18.42
N ILE A 89 6.32 7.31 18.62
CA ILE A 89 5.41 6.33 19.22
C ILE A 89 5.23 5.04 18.38
N ARG A 90 5.57 5.07 17.09
CA ARG A 90 5.46 3.93 16.17
C ARG A 90 6.79 3.25 15.88
N GLN A 91 7.91 3.83 16.30
CA GLN A 91 9.27 3.34 16.02
C GLN A 91 9.62 2.00 16.71
N LYS A 92 8.75 1.51 17.61
CA LYS A 92 8.90 0.19 18.26
C LYS A 92 8.67 -1.00 17.32
N ARG A 93 8.18 -0.76 16.10
CA ARG A 93 7.92 -1.81 15.10
C ARG A 93 8.99 -1.75 14.02
N PRO A 94 9.30 -2.89 13.37
CA PRO A 94 10.24 -2.89 12.25
C PRO A 94 9.66 -2.11 11.06
N ILE A 95 10.56 -1.47 10.33
CA ILE A 95 10.32 -1.03 8.96
C ILE A 95 10.74 -2.19 8.09
N THR A 96 9.81 -2.75 7.32
CA THR A 96 10.04 -3.96 6.52
C THR A 96 9.73 -3.68 5.07
N LEU A 97 10.68 -3.98 4.20
CA LEU A 97 10.53 -3.94 2.75
C LEU A 97 10.19 -5.34 2.24
N MET A 98 9.26 -5.42 1.32
CA MET A 98 9.07 -6.58 0.46
C MET A 98 9.92 -6.38 -0.79
N VAL A 99 10.83 -7.31 -1.05
CA VAL A 99 11.71 -7.27 -2.22
C VAL A 99 11.37 -8.46 -3.12
N PRO A 100 10.74 -8.24 -4.28
CA PRO A 100 10.49 -9.29 -5.26
C PRO A 100 11.79 -9.90 -5.77
N VAL A 101 11.78 -11.20 -6.00
CA VAL A 101 12.92 -11.99 -6.46
C VAL A 101 12.52 -12.79 -7.69
N ASN A 102 13.29 -12.70 -8.76
CA ASN A 102 13.11 -13.53 -9.95
C ASN A 102 13.52 -14.97 -9.63
N LEU A 103 12.55 -15.88 -9.60
CA LEU A 103 12.78 -17.29 -9.28
C LEU A 103 13.55 -18.02 -10.36
N ARG A 104 13.59 -17.54 -11.60
CA ARG A 104 14.38 -18.13 -12.70
C ARG A 104 15.87 -18.15 -12.40
N ASN A 105 16.35 -17.28 -11.51
CA ASN A 105 17.73 -17.30 -11.05
C ASN A 105 18.07 -18.53 -10.17
N PHE A 106 17.06 -19.20 -9.61
CA PHE A 106 17.19 -20.36 -8.72
C PHE A 106 16.60 -21.63 -9.31
N PHE A 107 15.59 -21.48 -10.14
CA PHE A 107 14.80 -22.55 -10.75
C PHE A 107 14.62 -22.23 -12.24
N PRO A 108 15.40 -22.87 -13.13
CA PRO A 108 15.31 -22.63 -14.57
C PRO A 108 13.86 -22.83 -15.07
N SER A 109 13.39 -21.91 -15.90
CA SER A 109 12.06 -21.96 -16.50
C SER A 109 12.00 -21.15 -17.77
N GLU A 110 11.45 -21.75 -18.82
CA GLU A 110 11.18 -21.14 -20.13
C GLU A 110 9.77 -20.50 -20.18
N SER A 111 8.97 -20.67 -19.14
CA SER A 111 7.60 -20.16 -19.08
C SER A 111 7.57 -18.62 -19.15
N MET A 112 6.64 -18.07 -19.92
CA MET A 112 6.33 -16.64 -19.95
C MET A 112 5.41 -16.21 -18.81
N ALA A 113 4.86 -17.18 -18.06
CA ALA A 113 4.02 -16.89 -16.89
C ALA A 113 4.81 -16.23 -15.75
N ASN A 114 4.10 -15.58 -14.84
CA ASN A 114 4.71 -14.99 -13.66
C ASN A 114 5.39 -16.06 -12.82
N PHE A 115 6.72 -15.93 -12.66
CA PHE A 115 7.51 -16.83 -11.83
C PHE A 115 8.46 -16.00 -10.96
N PHE A 116 7.90 -15.41 -9.90
CA PHE A 116 8.63 -14.63 -8.91
C PHE A 116 8.20 -14.98 -7.48
N GLY A 117 9.09 -14.79 -6.55
CA GLY A 117 8.83 -14.82 -5.12
C GLY A 117 9.19 -13.48 -4.50
N TRP A 118 9.27 -13.42 -3.19
CA TRP A 118 9.78 -12.25 -2.47
C TRP A 118 10.47 -12.65 -1.18
N ILE A 119 11.33 -11.76 -0.73
CA ILE A 119 11.92 -11.79 0.61
C ILE A 119 11.44 -10.56 1.39
N GLU A 120 11.45 -10.67 2.71
CA GLU A 120 11.15 -9.56 3.61
C GLU A 120 12.45 -9.15 4.30
N VAL A 121 12.88 -7.92 4.09
CA VAL A 121 14.06 -7.34 4.75
C VAL A 121 13.66 -6.12 5.55
N GLY A 122 14.18 -5.95 6.76
CA GLY A 122 13.76 -4.84 7.60
C GLY A 122 14.62 -4.64 8.83
N TYR A 123 14.34 -3.54 9.53
CA TYR A 123 15.09 -3.17 10.73
C TYR A 123 14.18 -2.57 11.78
N THR A 124 14.49 -2.84 13.06
CA THR A 124 13.84 -2.21 14.22
C THR A 124 14.83 -1.25 14.87
N PHE A 125 14.51 0.03 14.81
CA PHE A 125 15.41 1.09 15.28
C PHE A 125 15.42 1.21 16.81
N THR A 126 16.58 1.57 17.32
CA THR A 126 16.83 2.02 18.69
C THR A 126 17.40 3.43 18.65
N GLU A 127 17.50 4.11 19.81
CA GLU A 127 18.04 5.47 19.88
C GLU A 127 19.50 5.60 19.43
N GLN A 128 20.25 4.49 19.43
CA GLN A 128 21.68 4.47 19.08
C GLN A 128 21.94 3.89 17.69
N THR A 129 20.89 3.58 16.92
CA THR A 129 21.04 2.96 15.59
C THR A 129 21.69 3.91 14.60
N THR A 130 22.76 3.45 13.96
CA THR A 130 23.43 4.15 12.85
C THR A 130 23.01 3.59 11.49
N PHE A 131 23.27 4.33 10.40
CA PHE A 131 23.06 3.83 9.04
C PHE A 131 23.82 2.53 8.79
N ARG A 132 25.04 2.41 9.29
CA ARG A 132 25.88 1.21 9.13
C ARG A 132 25.26 -0.03 9.79
N ASP A 133 24.63 0.12 10.94
CA ASP A 133 23.93 -0.99 11.62
C ASP A 133 22.75 -1.50 10.77
N VAL A 134 21.99 -0.57 10.17
CA VAL A 134 20.89 -0.93 9.28
C VAL A 134 21.41 -1.64 8.04
N LEU A 135 22.46 -1.11 7.42
CA LEU A 135 23.05 -1.67 6.20
C LEU A 135 23.60 -3.10 6.44
N GLU A 136 24.34 -3.32 7.51
CA GLU A 136 24.86 -4.65 7.85
C GLU A 136 23.75 -5.66 8.15
N ALA A 137 22.70 -5.23 8.85
CA ALA A 137 21.54 -6.07 9.12
C ALA A 137 20.79 -6.44 7.83
N VAL A 138 20.57 -5.46 6.94
CA VAL A 138 19.93 -5.68 5.65
C VAL A 138 20.77 -6.60 4.77
N LYS A 139 22.08 -6.35 4.65
CA LYS A 139 23.02 -7.21 3.92
C LYS A 139 22.92 -8.66 4.40
N LYS A 140 23.02 -8.90 5.72
CA LYS A 140 22.90 -10.23 6.30
C LYS A 140 21.56 -10.90 5.98
N GLN A 141 20.46 -10.14 5.99
CA GLN A 141 19.15 -10.67 5.63
C GLN A 141 19.10 -11.07 4.15
N PHE A 142 19.64 -10.26 3.24
CA PHE A 142 19.76 -10.66 1.83
C PHE A 142 20.56 -11.96 1.66
N GLU A 143 21.71 -12.09 2.34
CA GLU A 143 22.53 -13.29 2.29
C GLU A 143 21.82 -14.53 2.82
N THR A 144 21.00 -14.37 3.86
CA THR A 144 20.29 -15.49 4.50
C THR A 144 18.97 -15.85 3.84
N GLU A 145 18.28 -14.89 3.23
CA GLU A 145 16.97 -15.11 2.59
C GLU A 145 17.08 -15.52 1.11
N LEU A 146 18.12 -15.06 0.39
CA LEU A 146 18.37 -15.41 -1.01
C LEU A 146 19.08 -16.77 -1.17
N VAL A 147 18.74 -17.72 -0.33
CA VAL A 147 19.22 -19.10 -0.43
C VAL A 147 18.16 -19.96 -1.05
N LYS A 148 18.56 -20.86 -1.98
CA LYS A 148 17.64 -21.69 -2.78
C LYS A 148 16.66 -22.49 -1.91
N GLU A 149 17.13 -23.00 -0.77
CA GLU A 149 16.33 -23.79 0.17
C GLU A 149 15.21 -22.96 0.82
N LYS A 150 15.51 -21.72 1.23
CA LYS A 150 14.48 -20.83 1.81
C LYS A 150 13.46 -20.39 0.78
N ILE A 151 13.93 -20.03 -0.41
CA ILE A 151 13.07 -19.67 -1.53
C ILE A 151 12.16 -20.85 -1.88
N ALA A 152 12.70 -22.07 -1.94
CA ALA A 152 11.91 -23.29 -2.16
C ALA A 152 10.84 -23.49 -1.08
N MET A 153 11.15 -23.24 0.19
CA MET A 153 10.17 -23.34 1.27
C MET A 153 8.99 -22.35 1.06
N ASN A 154 9.28 -21.11 0.66
CA ASN A 154 8.26 -20.10 0.41
C ASN A 154 7.38 -20.48 -0.80
N VAL A 155 7.99 -20.85 -1.93
CA VAL A 155 7.30 -21.33 -3.15
C VAL A 155 6.39 -22.51 -2.82
N ASN A 156 6.92 -23.52 -2.14
CA ASN A 156 6.14 -24.69 -1.75
C ASN A 156 4.97 -24.35 -0.81
N GLY A 157 5.11 -23.31 0.00
CA GLY A 157 4.03 -22.80 0.85
C GLY A 157 2.81 -22.36 0.04
N TYR A 158 3.01 -21.64 -1.06
CA TYR A 158 1.93 -21.16 -1.93
C TYR A 158 1.28 -22.29 -2.72
N VAL A 159 2.09 -23.16 -3.34
CA VAL A 159 1.59 -24.29 -4.12
C VAL A 159 0.83 -25.30 -3.23
N ARG A 160 1.30 -25.52 -2.00
CA ARG A 160 0.62 -26.36 -1.03
C ARG A 160 -0.77 -25.83 -0.67
N LEU A 161 -0.91 -24.49 -0.56
CA LEU A 161 -2.21 -23.85 -0.33
C LEU A 161 -3.15 -24.08 -1.51
N GLU A 162 -2.64 -23.93 -2.73
CA GLU A 162 -3.41 -24.16 -3.96
C GLU A 162 -3.80 -25.63 -4.15
N LYS A 163 -2.90 -26.57 -3.87
CA LYS A 163 -3.15 -28.01 -3.99
C LYS A 163 -4.07 -28.56 -2.90
N ASN A 164 -4.41 -27.78 -1.87
CA ASN A 164 -5.30 -28.25 -0.80
C ASN A 164 -6.72 -28.52 -1.34
N PRO A 165 -7.23 -29.77 -1.25
CA PRO A 165 -8.52 -30.14 -1.82
C PRO A 165 -9.70 -29.38 -1.18
N LEU A 166 -9.61 -29.04 0.11
CA LEU A 166 -10.64 -28.25 0.80
C LEU A 166 -10.71 -26.84 0.22
N ILE A 167 -9.55 -26.23 -0.07
CA ILE A 167 -9.50 -24.89 -0.67
C ILE A 167 -9.95 -24.94 -2.13
N ARG A 168 -9.63 -26.02 -2.85
CA ARG A 168 -10.08 -26.20 -4.25
C ARG A 168 -11.59 -26.35 -4.36
N ALA A 169 -12.23 -27.00 -3.40
CA ALA A 169 -13.69 -27.20 -3.38
C ALA A 169 -14.48 -25.91 -3.08
N VAL A 170 -13.85 -24.86 -2.54
CA VAL A 170 -14.52 -23.60 -2.24
C VAL A 170 -14.85 -22.82 -3.52
N PRO A 171 -16.10 -22.36 -3.74
CA PRO A 171 -16.48 -21.54 -4.88
C PRO A 171 -15.60 -20.27 -4.98
N LEU A 172 -15.34 -19.81 -6.21
CA LEU A 172 -14.43 -18.68 -6.48
C LEU A 172 -14.85 -17.39 -5.74
N GLU A 173 -16.14 -17.12 -5.69
CA GLU A 173 -16.68 -15.93 -5.02
C GLU A 173 -16.37 -15.92 -3.51
N VAL A 174 -16.52 -17.06 -2.85
CA VAL A 174 -16.19 -17.23 -1.43
C VAL A 174 -14.69 -17.19 -1.22
N LYS A 175 -13.92 -17.85 -2.09
CA LYS A 175 -12.45 -17.85 -2.07
C LYS A 175 -11.87 -16.44 -2.16
N LYS A 176 -12.47 -15.58 -2.98
CA LYS A 176 -12.07 -14.17 -3.13
C LYS A 176 -12.06 -13.43 -1.78
N TYR A 177 -13.09 -13.60 -0.95
CA TYR A 177 -13.14 -12.96 0.37
C TYR A 177 -12.03 -13.46 1.30
N PHE A 178 -11.77 -14.77 1.33
CA PHE A 178 -10.69 -15.32 2.14
C PHE A 178 -9.32 -14.85 1.66
N LEU A 179 -9.11 -14.74 0.35
CA LEU A 179 -7.88 -14.18 -0.22
C LEU A 179 -7.71 -12.70 0.13
N MET A 180 -8.78 -11.90 0.08
CA MET A 180 -8.75 -10.49 0.50
C MET A 180 -8.36 -10.34 1.97
N VAL A 181 -8.95 -11.14 2.86
CA VAL A 181 -8.61 -11.14 4.29
C VAL A 181 -7.17 -11.59 4.49
N GLY A 182 -6.75 -12.65 3.81
CA GLY A 182 -5.37 -13.16 3.87
C GLY A 182 -4.35 -12.12 3.39
N ALA A 183 -4.63 -11.44 2.26
CA ALA A 183 -3.80 -10.36 1.74
C ALA A 183 -3.72 -9.18 2.72
N ALA A 184 -4.84 -8.75 3.31
CA ALA A 184 -4.89 -7.69 4.32
C ALA A 184 -4.14 -8.07 5.61
N TRP A 185 -4.03 -9.35 5.94
CA TRP A 185 -3.21 -9.81 7.06
C TRP A 185 -1.72 -9.84 6.69
N GLY A 186 -1.39 -10.31 5.50
CA GLY A 186 -0.03 -10.34 4.96
C GLY A 186 0.56 -8.94 4.83
N SER A 187 -0.20 -7.98 4.30
CA SER A 187 0.24 -6.59 4.12
C SER A 187 0.62 -5.88 5.43
N ARG A 188 0.12 -6.35 6.60
CA ARG A 188 0.51 -5.81 7.91
C ARG A 188 1.96 -6.08 8.29
N ARG A 189 2.64 -6.96 7.58
CA ARG A 189 4.05 -7.32 7.81
C ARG A 189 5.01 -6.49 6.96
N ILE A 190 4.49 -5.69 6.05
CA ILE A 190 5.22 -4.93 5.05
C ILE A 190 4.94 -3.45 5.23
N THR A 191 6.00 -2.63 5.22
CA THR A 191 5.90 -1.17 5.23
C THR A 191 5.76 -0.65 3.81
N THR A 192 6.61 -1.12 2.89
CA THR A 192 6.61 -0.75 1.48
C THR A 192 7.27 -1.83 0.62
N VAL A 193 7.24 -1.65 -0.69
CA VAL A 193 7.83 -2.55 -1.67
C VAL A 193 9.02 -1.87 -2.34
N TYR A 194 10.13 -2.58 -2.46
CA TYR A 194 11.25 -2.19 -3.30
C TYR A 194 11.48 -3.26 -4.37
N SER A 195 11.21 -2.93 -5.63
CA SER A 195 11.36 -3.82 -6.77
C SER A 195 12.57 -3.43 -7.60
N ASN A 196 13.51 -4.36 -7.77
CA ASN A 196 14.67 -4.19 -8.66
C ASN A 196 14.64 -5.25 -9.75
N ILE A 197 14.46 -4.82 -10.99
CA ILE A 197 14.51 -5.75 -12.15
C ILE A 197 15.93 -5.98 -12.68
N GLY A 198 16.92 -5.24 -12.14
CA GLY A 198 18.31 -5.37 -12.53
C GLY A 198 18.64 -4.66 -13.84
N VAL A 199 19.55 -5.25 -14.59
CA VAL A 199 20.04 -4.69 -15.86
C VAL A 199 19.11 -5.07 -17.01
N VAL A 200 18.52 -4.07 -17.63
CA VAL A 200 17.70 -4.24 -18.84
C VAL A 200 18.61 -4.27 -20.05
N ARG A 201 18.39 -5.23 -20.94
CA ARG A 201 19.13 -5.40 -22.18
C ARG A 201 18.15 -5.61 -23.31
N PHE A 202 18.37 -4.91 -24.39
CA PHE A 202 17.67 -5.11 -25.68
C PHE A 202 18.66 -5.67 -26.71
N ALA A 203 18.14 -6.22 -27.80
CA ALA A 203 18.99 -6.58 -28.94
C ALA A 203 19.69 -5.32 -29.46
N GLU A 204 20.93 -5.47 -29.93
CA GLU A 204 21.81 -4.33 -30.32
C GLU A 204 21.16 -3.41 -31.35
N GLU A 205 20.34 -3.96 -32.23
CA GLU A 205 19.59 -3.22 -33.25
C GLU A 205 18.60 -2.19 -32.67
N TYR A 206 18.10 -2.40 -31.44
CA TYR A 206 17.16 -1.50 -30.78
C TYR A 206 17.85 -0.43 -29.94
N ASN A 207 19.09 -0.63 -29.50
CA ASN A 207 19.82 0.29 -28.62
C ASN A 207 19.94 1.70 -29.19
N GLN A 208 20.01 1.83 -30.54
CA GLN A 208 20.08 3.12 -31.22
C GLN A 208 18.78 3.96 -31.05
N TYR A 209 17.65 3.33 -30.76
CA TYR A 209 16.34 3.98 -30.63
C TYR A 209 15.95 4.21 -29.18
N ILE A 210 16.52 3.46 -28.23
CA ILE A 210 16.16 3.51 -26.81
C ILE A 210 17.26 4.25 -26.05
N GLN A 211 16.95 5.46 -25.61
CA GLN A 211 17.90 6.29 -24.87
C GLN A 211 17.82 6.03 -23.36
N ARG A 212 16.63 5.73 -22.83
CA ARG A 212 16.37 5.56 -21.41
C ARG A 212 15.28 4.52 -21.18
N PHE A 213 15.39 3.76 -20.09
CA PHE A 213 14.38 2.80 -19.71
C PHE A 213 14.07 2.93 -18.22
N GLY A 214 12.79 3.04 -17.89
CA GLY A 214 12.28 3.05 -16.53
C GLY A 214 11.03 2.20 -16.40
N PHE A 215 10.74 1.76 -15.18
CA PHE A 215 9.49 1.10 -14.89
C PHE A 215 8.94 1.54 -13.53
N PHE A 216 7.64 1.54 -13.44
CA PHE A 216 6.91 1.95 -12.24
C PHE A 216 5.82 0.94 -11.94
N THR A 217 5.62 0.68 -10.66
CA THR A 217 4.44 -0.01 -10.16
C THR A 217 3.86 0.81 -9.03
N CYS A 218 2.56 0.75 -8.83
CA CYS A 218 1.89 1.49 -7.78
C CYS A 218 1.24 0.55 -6.79
N THR A 219 1.60 0.70 -5.53
CA THR A 219 0.88 0.12 -4.40
C THR A 219 0.01 1.19 -3.73
N GLU A 220 -0.73 0.81 -2.68
CA GLU A 220 -1.61 1.73 -1.96
C GLU A 220 -0.90 2.84 -1.17
N ALA A 221 0.43 2.81 -1.05
CA ALA A 221 1.18 3.80 -0.30
C ALA A 221 2.36 4.34 -1.11
N LEU A 222 3.57 3.99 -0.73
CA LEU A 222 4.83 4.32 -1.39
C LEU A 222 5.43 3.05 -1.97
N GLN A 223 6.05 3.13 -3.14
CA GLN A 223 6.85 2.06 -3.72
C GLN A 223 8.09 2.63 -4.39
N LEU A 224 9.18 1.89 -4.31
CA LEU A 224 10.41 2.15 -5.05
C LEU A 224 10.62 1.04 -6.09
N CYS A 225 10.88 1.44 -7.32
CA CYS A 225 11.31 0.56 -8.41
C CYS A 225 12.71 0.98 -8.88
N SER A 226 13.53 0.03 -9.29
CA SER A 226 14.83 0.34 -9.89
C SER A 226 15.15 -0.57 -11.06
N CYS A 227 15.79 0.01 -12.07
CA CYS A 227 16.35 -0.72 -13.20
C CYS A 227 17.57 0.03 -13.74
N SER A 228 18.49 -0.68 -14.37
CA SER A 228 19.60 -0.06 -15.07
C SER A 228 19.54 -0.36 -16.55
N TYR A 229 19.80 0.67 -17.35
CA TYR A 229 19.94 0.57 -18.79
C TYR A 229 21.15 1.42 -19.24
N GLY A 230 22.06 0.83 -19.97
CA GLY A 230 23.32 1.49 -20.29
C GLY A 230 24.12 1.85 -19.04
N ASP A 231 24.53 3.11 -18.94
CA ASP A 231 25.31 3.64 -17.81
C ASP A 231 24.41 4.30 -16.74
N GLU A 232 23.07 4.23 -16.86
CA GLU A 232 22.12 4.88 -15.98
C GLU A 232 21.33 3.87 -15.12
N LEU A 233 21.27 4.12 -13.83
CA LEU A 233 20.32 3.49 -12.90
C LEU A 233 19.16 4.44 -12.70
N LEU A 234 17.97 4.02 -13.03
CA LEU A 234 16.75 4.77 -12.80
C LEU A 234 16.03 4.24 -11.54
N LEU A 235 15.73 5.14 -10.61
CA LEU A 235 14.93 4.88 -9.43
C LEU A 235 13.57 5.56 -9.62
N GLY A 236 12.51 4.78 -9.65
CA GLY A 236 11.14 5.27 -9.76
C GLY A 236 10.39 5.17 -8.44
N PHE A 237 10.15 6.30 -7.80
CA PHE A 237 9.24 6.38 -6.67
C PHE A 237 7.81 6.62 -7.16
N THR A 238 6.90 5.82 -6.66
CA THR A 238 5.45 6.03 -6.83
C THR A 238 4.80 6.16 -5.48
N SER A 239 3.91 7.14 -5.32
CA SER A 239 3.22 7.37 -4.05
C SER A 239 1.77 7.78 -4.25
N LYS A 240 0.89 7.16 -3.49
CA LYS A 240 -0.50 7.62 -3.29
C LYS A 240 -0.67 8.46 -2.03
N ILE A 241 0.38 8.61 -1.23
CA ILE A 241 0.39 9.51 -0.08
C ILE A 241 1.05 10.81 -0.54
N PRO A 242 0.35 11.96 -0.52
CA PRO A 242 0.92 13.23 -0.94
C PRO A 242 2.07 13.64 -0.02
N GLY A 243 3.13 14.13 -0.62
CA GLY A 243 4.32 14.60 0.06
C GLY A 243 5.56 13.79 -0.28
N GLU A 244 6.68 14.48 -0.34
CA GLU A 244 7.98 13.98 -0.80
C GLU A 244 9.01 13.85 0.33
N SER A 245 8.57 13.80 1.59
CA SER A 245 9.50 13.82 2.71
C SER A 245 10.43 12.60 2.73
N ILE A 246 9.88 11.40 2.48
CA ILE A 246 10.68 10.17 2.39
C ILE A 246 11.66 10.24 1.22
N GLN A 247 11.21 10.71 0.05
CA GLN A 247 12.04 10.85 -1.14
C GLN A 247 13.17 11.89 -0.91
N ARG A 248 12.87 12.99 -0.22
CA ARG A 248 13.88 14.00 0.16
C ARG A 248 14.91 13.45 1.13
N ASN A 249 14.48 12.69 2.13
CA ASN A 249 15.40 12.01 3.03
C ASN A 249 16.28 11.02 2.26
N PHE A 250 15.70 10.28 1.32
CA PHE A 250 16.43 9.34 0.46
C PHE A 250 17.50 10.06 -0.37
N MET A 251 17.16 11.16 -1.01
CA MET A 251 18.12 11.98 -1.78
C MET A 251 19.23 12.54 -0.91
N ARG A 252 18.93 12.96 0.32
CA ARG A 252 19.93 13.43 1.26
C ARG A 252 20.98 12.35 1.58
N TYR A 253 20.59 11.09 1.79
CA TYR A 253 21.55 9.99 1.94
C TYR A 253 22.44 9.79 0.70
N LEU A 254 21.90 9.98 -0.50
CA LEU A 254 22.71 9.94 -1.73
C LEU A 254 23.68 11.12 -1.79
N GLU A 255 23.27 12.32 -1.39
CA GLU A 255 24.12 13.51 -1.30
C GLU A 255 25.26 13.35 -0.26
N GLU A 256 24.93 12.83 0.92
CA GLU A 256 25.91 12.51 1.99
C GLU A 256 26.97 11.50 1.53
N ASP A 257 26.59 10.58 0.65
CA ASP A 257 27.48 9.59 0.03
C ASP A 257 28.13 10.10 -1.28
N GLU A 258 27.99 11.39 -1.60
CA GLU A 258 28.56 12.04 -2.80
C GLU A 258 28.15 11.38 -4.13
N ILE A 259 26.95 10.78 -4.17
CA ILE A 259 26.40 10.15 -5.37
C ILE A 259 25.66 11.22 -6.19
N PRO A 260 26.11 11.55 -7.41
CA PRO A 260 25.42 12.51 -8.26
C PRO A 260 24.12 11.90 -8.80
N PHE A 261 23.06 12.71 -8.84
CA PHE A 261 21.77 12.30 -9.39
C PHE A 261 21.04 13.47 -10.03
N THR A 262 20.08 13.15 -10.92
CA THR A 262 19.09 14.09 -11.45
C THR A 262 17.68 13.65 -11.06
N VAL A 263 16.76 14.60 -10.94
CA VAL A 263 15.38 14.32 -10.50
C VAL A 263 14.39 14.86 -11.50
N GLU A 264 13.46 14.01 -11.90
CA GLU A 264 12.29 14.39 -12.70
C GLU A 264 11.01 14.04 -11.92
N ARG A 265 9.95 14.83 -12.11
CA ARG A 265 8.68 14.66 -11.39
C ARG A 265 7.51 14.85 -12.33
N ASN A 266 6.41 14.17 -12.03
CA ASN A 266 5.16 14.52 -12.64
C ASN A 266 4.52 15.68 -11.83
N ASP A 267 4.58 16.87 -12.36
CA ASP A 267 3.87 18.01 -11.77
C ASP A 267 2.37 17.92 -12.13
N PHE A 268 1.53 17.86 -11.08
CA PHE A 268 0.10 18.12 -11.17
C PHE A 268 -0.24 19.43 -10.45
N PRO A 269 0.14 20.60 -11.00
CA PRO A 269 -0.19 21.88 -10.41
C PRO A 269 -1.66 22.17 -10.67
N GLY A 270 -2.49 22.14 -9.69
CA GLY A 270 -3.88 22.55 -9.77
C GLY A 270 -4.94 21.52 -9.41
N CYS A 271 -4.75 20.25 -9.78
CA CYS A 271 -5.72 19.18 -9.49
C CYS A 271 -5.92 18.95 -7.97
N ARG A 272 -4.87 19.09 -7.16
CA ARG A 272 -4.92 18.84 -5.71
C ARG A 272 -5.80 19.82 -4.93
N GLU A 273 -5.80 21.10 -5.29
CA GLU A 273 -6.62 22.09 -4.59
C GLU A 273 -8.07 22.07 -5.04
N GLU A 274 -8.32 21.86 -6.33
CA GLU A 274 -9.68 21.76 -6.88
C GLU A 274 -10.38 20.51 -6.40
N GLN A 275 -9.74 19.34 -6.42
CA GLN A 275 -10.33 18.10 -5.91
C GLN A 275 -10.57 18.13 -4.40
N LYS A 276 -9.67 18.75 -3.60
CA LYS A 276 -9.96 18.98 -2.17
C LYS A 276 -11.15 19.91 -1.98
N LYS A 277 -11.31 20.92 -2.84
CA LYS A 277 -12.47 21.83 -2.81
C LYS A 277 -13.74 21.12 -3.27
N GLU A 278 -13.68 20.32 -4.33
CA GLU A 278 -14.83 19.56 -4.84
C GLU A 278 -15.26 18.48 -3.86
N GLY A 279 -14.35 17.67 -3.33
CA GLY A 279 -14.66 16.70 -2.32
C GLY A 279 -15.26 17.33 -1.06
N LYS A 280 -14.73 18.48 -0.60
CA LYS A 280 -15.29 19.21 0.53
C LYS A 280 -16.69 19.74 0.23
N ARG A 281 -16.93 20.26 -0.98
CA ARG A 281 -18.26 20.66 -1.43
C ARG A 281 -19.23 19.49 -1.51
N ALA A 282 -18.83 18.38 -2.12
CA ALA A 282 -19.64 17.18 -2.20
C ALA A 282 -20.03 16.65 -0.81
N TYR A 283 -19.09 16.60 0.14
CA TYR A 283 -19.37 16.22 1.52
C TYR A 283 -20.34 17.19 2.21
N GLN A 284 -20.15 18.50 2.04
CA GLN A 284 -21.05 19.50 2.59
C GLN A 284 -22.47 19.40 2.01
N THR A 285 -22.58 19.21 0.69
CA THR A 285 -23.87 19.01 0.00
C THR A 285 -24.57 17.76 0.49
N PHE A 286 -23.86 16.63 0.62
CA PHE A 286 -24.39 15.39 1.15
C PHE A 286 -24.86 15.53 2.60
N SER A 287 -24.08 16.19 3.45
CA SER A 287 -24.45 16.45 4.85
C SER A 287 -25.71 17.31 4.94
N PHE A 288 -25.84 18.31 4.08
CA PHE A 288 -27.04 19.13 4.01
C PHE A 288 -28.26 18.33 3.52
N LEU A 289 -28.09 17.47 2.51
CA LEU A 289 -29.17 16.61 2.02
C LEU A 289 -29.66 15.62 3.08
N CYS A 290 -28.77 15.02 3.88
CA CYS A 290 -29.15 14.15 4.98
C CYS A 290 -29.97 14.89 6.04
N LEU A 291 -29.59 16.13 6.37
CA LEU A 291 -30.34 16.97 7.30
C LEU A 291 -31.71 17.35 6.73
N ALA A 292 -31.75 17.81 5.47
CA ALA A 292 -32.99 18.19 4.81
C ALA A 292 -33.97 17.00 4.69
N ALA A 293 -33.45 15.80 4.40
CA ALA A 293 -34.25 14.58 4.39
C ALA A 293 -34.86 14.25 5.76
N ALA A 294 -34.10 14.39 6.83
CA ALA A 294 -34.60 14.17 8.19
C ALA A 294 -35.71 15.15 8.53
N VAL A 295 -35.54 16.44 8.21
CA VAL A 295 -36.56 17.47 8.44
C VAL A 295 -37.82 17.21 7.61
N LEU A 296 -37.67 16.89 6.32
CA LEU A 296 -38.79 16.59 5.43
C LEU A 296 -39.59 15.37 5.90
N CYS A 297 -38.92 14.29 6.30
CA CYS A 297 -39.55 13.12 6.89
C CYS A 297 -40.28 13.46 8.14
N GLY A 298 -39.75 14.33 9.00
CA GLY A 298 -40.46 14.83 10.20
C GLY A 298 -41.74 15.57 9.88
N MET A 299 -41.70 16.48 8.89
CA MET A 299 -42.87 17.22 8.41
C MET A 299 -43.95 16.30 7.84
N ILE A 300 -43.56 15.36 6.97
CA ILE A 300 -44.50 14.39 6.37
C ILE A 300 -45.12 13.52 7.48
N ASN A 301 -44.35 13.04 8.42
CA ASN A 301 -44.85 12.23 9.52
C ASN A 301 -45.85 13.01 10.38
N TYR A 302 -45.57 14.27 10.67
CA TYR A 302 -46.47 15.12 11.44
C TYR A 302 -47.80 15.37 10.69
N MET A 303 -47.70 15.70 9.38
CA MET A 303 -48.88 15.94 8.54
C MET A 303 -49.74 14.70 8.33
N THR A 304 -49.20 13.51 8.36
CA THR A 304 -49.93 12.26 8.13
C THR A 304 -50.48 11.60 9.39
N SER A 305 -49.80 11.80 10.53
CA SER A 305 -50.11 11.05 11.75
C SER A 305 -50.47 11.94 12.96
N GLU A 306 -50.29 13.25 12.85
CA GLU A 306 -50.38 14.22 13.97
C GLU A 306 -49.44 13.87 15.15
N THR A 307 -48.62 12.86 14.99
CA THR A 307 -47.64 12.35 15.97
C THR A 307 -46.33 11.99 15.27
N LEU A 308 -45.19 12.04 15.96
CA LEU A 308 -43.87 11.71 15.39
C LEU A 308 -43.50 10.22 15.54
N ASN A 309 -44.38 9.30 15.11
CA ASN A 309 -44.25 7.87 15.39
C ASN A 309 -43.04 7.23 14.69
N TRP A 310 -42.82 7.53 13.40
CA TRP A 310 -41.76 6.93 12.58
C TRP A 310 -40.62 7.91 12.24
N PHE A 311 -40.74 9.17 12.66
CA PHE A 311 -39.69 10.18 12.45
C PHE A 311 -38.30 9.72 12.90
N TRP A 312 -38.24 9.09 14.08
CA TRP A 312 -36.98 8.64 14.67
C TRP A 312 -36.26 7.60 13.82
N PHE A 313 -36.99 6.74 13.09
CA PHE A 313 -36.41 5.78 12.18
C PHE A 313 -35.76 6.48 10.97
N ALA A 314 -36.43 7.48 10.40
CA ALA A 314 -35.92 8.27 9.28
C ALA A 314 -34.71 9.12 9.70
N ALA A 315 -34.76 9.74 10.86
CA ALA A 315 -33.66 10.52 11.43
C ALA A 315 -32.44 9.63 11.70
N ALA A 316 -32.62 8.46 12.30
CA ALA A 316 -31.56 7.49 12.55
C ALA A 316 -30.94 6.98 11.25
N GLY A 317 -31.77 6.66 10.23
CA GLY A 317 -31.31 6.25 8.91
C GLY A 317 -30.45 7.32 8.22
N SER A 318 -30.90 8.57 8.23
CA SER A 318 -30.15 9.70 7.69
C SER A 318 -28.84 9.95 8.43
N PHE A 319 -28.84 9.79 9.75
CA PHE A 319 -27.63 9.89 10.57
C PHE A 319 -26.62 8.77 10.29
N CYS A 320 -27.09 7.52 10.16
CA CYS A 320 -26.25 6.39 9.80
C CYS A 320 -25.63 6.57 8.42
N ALA A 321 -26.40 7.00 7.41
CA ALA A 321 -25.87 7.26 6.07
C ALA A 321 -24.81 8.36 6.09
N TRP A 322 -25.05 9.45 6.80
CA TRP A 322 -24.07 10.50 7.00
C TRP A 322 -22.80 10.00 7.72
N LEU A 323 -22.94 9.17 8.73
CA LEU A 323 -21.82 8.61 9.51
C LEU A 323 -20.92 7.74 8.63
N VAL A 324 -21.50 6.88 7.78
CA VAL A 324 -20.77 6.01 6.84
C VAL A 324 -19.91 6.84 5.88
N VAL A 325 -20.50 7.89 5.29
CA VAL A 325 -19.76 8.77 4.37
C VAL A 325 -18.69 9.57 5.11
N SER A 326 -18.99 10.03 6.33
CA SER A 326 -18.04 10.80 7.16
C SER A 326 -16.81 9.97 7.58
N VAL A 327 -16.95 8.65 7.78
CA VAL A 327 -15.83 7.74 8.10
C VAL A 327 -14.82 7.68 6.95
N GLY A 328 -15.28 7.71 5.71
CA GLY A 328 -14.42 7.71 4.53
C GLY A 328 -13.73 9.06 4.26
N TYR A 329 -14.35 10.15 4.70
CA TYR A 329 -13.92 11.50 4.30
C TYR A 329 -13.12 12.27 5.37
N THR A 330 -13.26 11.95 6.66
CA THR A 330 -12.72 12.77 7.76
C THR A 330 -11.74 12.01 8.65
N LYS A 331 -10.71 12.70 9.20
CA LYS A 331 -9.85 12.13 10.26
C LYS A 331 -10.69 11.73 11.47
N ARG A 332 -10.41 10.57 12.08
CA ARG A 332 -11.15 9.98 13.21
C ARG A 332 -11.57 10.98 14.33
N ARG A 333 -10.72 11.95 14.64
CA ARG A 333 -10.99 12.99 15.65
C ARG A 333 -12.09 13.96 15.21
N ASN A 334 -12.20 14.26 13.93
CA ASN A 334 -13.21 15.18 13.39
C ASN A 334 -14.55 14.48 13.17
N ILE A 335 -14.54 13.16 12.94
CA ILE A 335 -15.77 12.35 12.81
C ILE A 335 -16.57 12.41 14.09
N LEU A 336 -15.94 12.15 15.25
CA LEU A 336 -16.61 12.22 16.55
C LEU A 336 -17.17 13.61 16.85
N LYS A 337 -16.38 14.66 16.55
CA LYS A 337 -16.82 16.04 16.72
C LYS A 337 -18.04 16.37 15.85
N ASN A 338 -18.01 15.97 14.56
CA ASN A 338 -19.12 16.20 13.65
C ASN A 338 -20.35 15.36 14.00
N ALA A 339 -20.15 14.11 14.44
CA ALA A 339 -21.24 13.26 14.93
C ALA A 339 -21.91 13.85 16.16
N MET A 340 -21.15 14.37 17.10
CA MET A 340 -21.69 15.06 18.28
C MET A 340 -22.51 16.29 17.89
N TRP A 341 -22.00 17.13 16.95
CA TRP A 341 -22.74 18.30 16.50
C TRP A 341 -24.04 17.95 15.79
N GLN A 342 -24.07 16.88 15.00
CA GLN A 342 -25.31 16.42 14.36
C GLN A 342 -26.32 15.85 15.36
N LEU A 343 -25.84 15.08 16.35
CA LEU A 343 -26.69 14.61 17.46
C LEU A 343 -27.30 15.79 18.23
N ILE A 344 -26.48 16.78 18.58
CA ILE A 344 -26.94 17.98 19.25
C ILE A 344 -27.99 18.72 18.41
N LEU A 345 -27.76 18.86 17.11
CA LEU A 345 -28.68 19.55 16.20
C LEU A 345 -30.01 18.81 16.05
N ILE A 346 -29.97 17.48 15.87
CA ILE A 346 -31.19 16.64 15.80
C ILE A 346 -31.95 16.69 17.10
N THR A 347 -31.24 16.62 18.24
CA THR A 347 -31.88 16.70 19.56
C THR A 347 -32.48 18.08 19.81
N ALA A 348 -31.79 19.16 19.45
CA ALA A 348 -32.28 20.52 19.55
C ALA A 348 -33.52 20.75 18.68
N LEU A 349 -33.54 20.23 17.45
CA LEU A 349 -34.68 20.28 16.53
C LEU A 349 -35.87 19.50 17.10
N ALA A 350 -35.64 18.33 17.72
CA ALA A 350 -36.68 17.55 18.35
C ALA A 350 -37.28 18.25 19.59
N VAL A 351 -36.45 18.89 20.39
CA VAL A 351 -36.89 19.69 21.58
C VAL A 351 -37.64 20.94 21.15
N LEU A 352 -37.17 21.65 20.14
CA LEU A 352 -37.89 22.80 19.59
C LEU A 352 -39.26 22.38 19.04
N TRP A 353 -39.32 21.26 18.35
CA TRP A 353 -40.55 20.72 17.79
C TRP A 353 -41.53 20.33 18.92
N ASP A 354 -41.04 19.67 19.97
CA ASP A 354 -41.84 19.35 21.18
C ASP A 354 -42.41 20.63 21.83
N HIS A 355 -41.58 21.66 21.94
CA HIS A 355 -42.00 22.94 22.50
C HIS A 355 -43.07 23.64 21.64
N PHE A 356 -42.97 23.60 20.32
CA PHE A 356 -43.95 24.21 19.41
C PHE A 356 -45.22 23.41 19.22
N THR A 357 -45.18 22.08 19.37
CA THR A 357 -46.35 21.21 19.14
C THR A 357 -47.01 20.72 20.43
N GLY A 358 -46.40 20.95 21.59
CA GLY A 358 -46.91 20.52 22.88
C GLY A 358 -46.91 19.00 23.08
N TRP A 359 -46.16 18.26 22.24
CA TRP A 359 -46.09 16.81 22.25
C TRP A 359 -44.99 16.32 23.20
N ARG A 360 -45.34 15.41 24.15
CA ARG A 360 -44.37 14.86 25.12
C ARG A 360 -43.98 13.42 24.79
N PRO A 361 -42.85 13.15 24.12
CA PRO A 361 -42.47 11.82 23.69
C PRO A 361 -42.08 10.88 24.85
N LEU A 362 -41.75 11.39 26.03
CA LEU A 362 -41.21 10.60 27.13
C LEU A 362 -42.28 9.92 28.02
N GLU A 363 -43.57 10.28 27.89
CA GLU A 363 -44.65 9.64 28.69
C GLU A 363 -45.18 8.36 28.06
N GLN A 364 -44.97 8.11 26.77
CA GLN A 364 -45.45 6.88 26.09
C GLN A 364 -44.55 5.64 26.23
N TRP A 365 -43.37 5.77 26.82
CA TRP A 365 -42.44 4.66 27.06
C TRP A 365 -42.44 4.11 28.48
N ARG A 366 -43.49 4.32 29.25
CA ARG A 366 -43.74 3.57 30.47
C ARG A 366 -44.50 2.28 30.13
N PHE A 367 -43.74 1.20 29.98
CA PHE A 367 -44.23 -0.17 30.16
C PHE A 367 -44.00 -0.61 31.58
#